data_f844e53b7bebeaa2f969e4a07978dde4
#
_entry.id   f844e53b7bebeaa2f969e4a07978dde4
#
_cell.length_a   1.000
_cell.length_b   1.000
_cell.length_c   1.000
_cell.angle_alpha   90.00
_cell.angle_beta   90.00
_cell.angle_gamma   90.00
#
_symmetry.space_group_name_H-M   'P 1'
#
loop_
_entity.id
_entity.type
_entity.pdbx_description
1 polymer ?
#
loop_
_entity_poly.entity_id
_entity_poly.type
_entity_poly.pdbx_seq_one_letter_code
_entity_poly.pdbx_strand_id
1 'polypeptide(L)'
;MSLEDDYKLLLAQVKELISGEKDETSIFANVSAALHDAFPDRFFWVGFYFVKDDQLALGPFQGTVACYHIPFGKGVCGTAWQSGNTIIVPDVESFPGHIACSSLSRSEIVVPIK
;
A
#
# COMPACT_ATOMS: atom_id res chain seq x y z
N MET A 1 21.47 -11.29 8.04
CA MET A 1 21.25 -10.56 6.79
C MET A 1 20.74 -9.16 7.09
N SER A 2 21.10 -8.20 6.26
CA SER A 2 20.61 -6.85 6.42
C SER A 2 19.14 -6.72 6.00
N LEU A 3 18.48 -5.65 6.42
CA LEU A 3 17.11 -5.34 5.98
C LEU A 3 17.06 -5.17 4.45
N GLU A 4 18.07 -4.56 3.87
CA GLU A 4 18.18 -4.42 2.42
C GLU A 4 18.20 -5.78 1.72
N ASP A 5 18.95 -6.74 2.25
CA ASP A 5 19.00 -8.10 1.71
C ASP A 5 17.64 -8.78 1.83
N ASP A 6 16.93 -8.57 2.93
CA ASP A 6 15.59 -9.12 3.13
C ASP A 6 14.60 -8.57 2.09
N TYR A 7 14.67 -7.29 1.78
CA TYR A 7 13.82 -6.69 0.74
C TYR A 7 14.19 -7.20 -0.66
N LYS A 8 15.47 -7.40 -0.94
CA LYS A 8 15.90 -7.96 -2.24
C LYS A 8 15.40 -9.39 -2.43
N LEU A 9 15.47 -10.20 -1.36
CA LEU A 9 14.94 -11.55 -1.39
C LEU A 9 13.42 -11.54 -1.60
N LEU A 10 12.71 -10.69 -0.87
CA LEU A 10 11.27 -10.54 -1.01
C LEU A 10 10.89 -10.13 -2.43
N LEU A 11 11.61 -9.18 -3.03
CA LEU A 11 11.36 -8.77 -4.41
C LEU A 11 11.48 -9.95 -5.38
N ALA A 12 12.51 -10.78 -5.22
CA ALA A 12 12.70 -11.96 -6.05
C ALA A 12 11.55 -12.97 -5.86
N GLN A 13 11.11 -13.17 -4.63
CA GLN A 13 9.99 -14.06 -4.30
C GLN A 13 8.68 -13.55 -4.90
N VAL A 14 8.42 -12.25 -4.82
CA VAL A 14 7.21 -11.65 -5.40
C VAL A 14 7.22 -11.77 -6.91
N LYS A 15 8.34 -11.51 -7.57
CA LYS A 15 8.46 -11.69 -9.03
C LYS A 15 8.12 -13.12 -9.46
N GLU A 16 8.60 -14.10 -8.72
CA GLU A 16 8.29 -15.51 -9.01
C GLU A 16 6.83 -15.82 -8.75
N LEU A 17 6.28 -15.31 -7.65
CA LEU A 17 4.90 -15.55 -7.24
C LEU A 17 3.90 -15.08 -8.30
N ILE A 18 4.14 -13.93 -8.92
CA ILE A 18 3.20 -13.34 -9.89
C ILE A 18 3.53 -13.71 -11.33
N SER A 19 4.63 -14.43 -11.57
CA SER A 19 5.04 -14.83 -12.91
C SER A 19 3.96 -15.67 -13.57
N GLY A 20 3.55 -15.26 -14.77
CA GLY A 20 2.53 -15.98 -15.55
C GLY A 20 1.09 -15.72 -15.16
N GLU A 21 0.83 -15.03 -14.04
CA GLU A 21 -0.54 -14.68 -13.66
C GLU A 21 -0.96 -13.38 -14.34
N LYS A 22 -2.19 -13.35 -14.85
CA LYS A 22 -2.72 -12.19 -15.59
C LYS A 22 -3.89 -11.50 -14.88
N ASP A 23 -4.46 -12.14 -13.86
CA ASP A 23 -5.58 -11.56 -13.12
C ASP A 23 -5.06 -10.55 -12.11
N GLU A 24 -5.34 -9.27 -12.35
CA GLU A 24 -4.83 -8.19 -11.49
C GLU A 24 -5.29 -8.32 -10.05
N THR A 25 -6.54 -8.66 -9.80
CA THR A 25 -7.06 -8.82 -8.44
C THR A 25 -6.27 -9.89 -7.69
N SER A 26 -6.04 -11.02 -8.34
CA SER A 26 -5.28 -12.13 -7.75
C SER A 26 -3.83 -11.75 -7.50
N ILE A 27 -3.20 -11.05 -8.44
CA ILE A 27 -1.83 -10.56 -8.28
C ILE A 27 -1.74 -9.64 -7.06
N PHE A 28 -2.60 -8.63 -6.98
CA PHE A 28 -2.54 -7.67 -5.87
C PHE A 28 -2.89 -8.30 -4.53
N ALA A 29 -3.79 -9.29 -4.52
CA ALA A 29 -4.10 -10.03 -3.31
C ALA A 29 -2.88 -10.79 -2.79
N ASN A 30 -2.18 -11.51 -3.65
CA ASN A 30 -1.00 -12.29 -3.26
C ASN A 30 0.20 -11.40 -2.93
N VAL A 31 0.38 -10.29 -3.64
CA VAL A 31 1.45 -9.33 -3.31
C VAL A 31 1.20 -8.73 -1.93
N SER A 32 -0.04 -8.35 -1.62
CA SER A 32 -0.40 -7.83 -0.30
C SER A 32 -0.08 -8.84 0.80
N ALA A 33 -0.45 -10.11 0.58
CA ALA A 33 -0.19 -11.18 1.54
C ALA A 33 1.32 -11.41 1.73
N ALA A 34 2.08 -11.46 0.64
CA ALA A 34 3.52 -11.70 0.70
C ALA A 34 4.24 -10.60 1.47
N LEU A 35 3.91 -9.34 1.21
CA LEU A 35 4.52 -8.21 1.92
C LEU A 35 4.15 -8.20 3.39
N HIS A 36 2.87 -8.43 3.69
CA HIS A 36 2.38 -8.44 5.07
C HIS A 36 3.05 -9.56 5.88
N ASP A 37 3.15 -10.76 5.31
CA ASP A 37 3.72 -11.91 6.00
C ASP A 37 5.24 -11.84 6.15
N ALA A 38 5.93 -11.16 5.24
CA ALA A 38 7.39 -11.06 5.26
C ALA A 38 7.88 -10.22 6.44
N PHE A 39 7.14 -9.19 6.83
CA PHE A 39 7.52 -8.28 7.90
C PHE A 39 6.34 -8.02 8.85
N PRO A 40 5.90 -9.04 9.61
CA PRO A 40 4.69 -8.90 10.43
C PRO A 40 4.80 -7.84 11.52
N ASP A 41 6.02 -7.49 11.95
CA ASP A 41 6.24 -6.47 12.97
C ASP A 41 6.35 -5.06 12.37
N ARG A 42 6.37 -4.93 11.04
CA ARG A 42 6.55 -3.64 10.35
C ARG A 42 5.32 -3.23 9.55
N PHE A 43 4.69 -4.17 8.89
CA PHE A 43 3.55 -3.91 8.01
C PHE A 43 2.28 -4.46 8.63
N PHE A 44 1.57 -3.64 9.39
CA PHE A 44 0.29 -4.11 9.90
C PHE A 44 -0.82 -3.99 8.85
N TRP A 45 -0.63 -3.15 7.83
CA TRP A 45 -1.55 -3.03 6.70
C TRP A 45 -0.77 -2.85 5.40
N VAL A 46 -1.09 -3.65 4.40
CA VAL A 46 -0.53 -3.57 3.05
C VAL A 46 -1.65 -3.75 2.05
N GLY A 47 -1.76 -2.87 1.09
CA GLY A 47 -2.82 -3.03 0.09
C GLY A 47 -2.73 -2.04 -1.05
N PHE A 48 -3.76 -2.07 -1.88
CA PHE A 48 -3.83 -1.30 -3.11
C PHE A 48 -5.13 -0.54 -3.17
N TYR A 49 -5.06 0.68 -3.68
CA TYR A 49 -6.21 1.49 -4.05
C TYR A 49 -6.18 1.71 -5.55
N PHE A 50 -7.34 1.61 -6.19
CA PHE A 50 -7.48 1.79 -7.63
C PHE A 50 -8.22 3.09 -7.94
N VAL A 51 -7.81 3.77 -9.00
CA VAL A 51 -8.55 4.95 -9.49
C VAL A 51 -9.83 4.47 -10.18
N LYS A 52 -10.97 4.84 -9.63
CA LYS A 52 -12.29 4.55 -10.20
C LYS A 52 -13.21 5.73 -9.99
N ASP A 53 -13.89 6.19 -11.06
CA ASP A 53 -14.89 7.25 -10.96
C ASP A 53 -14.37 8.52 -10.27
N ASP A 54 -13.16 8.93 -10.64
CA ASP A 54 -12.49 10.13 -10.13
C ASP A 54 -12.16 10.11 -8.65
N GLN A 55 -12.06 8.92 -8.05
CA GLN A 55 -11.61 8.74 -6.68
C GLN A 55 -10.82 7.43 -6.56
N LEU A 56 -10.16 7.24 -5.42
CA LEU A 56 -9.53 5.97 -5.12
C LEU A 56 -10.55 5.04 -4.50
N ALA A 57 -10.56 3.79 -4.96
CA ALA A 57 -11.41 2.74 -4.42
C ALA A 57 -10.53 1.63 -3.83
N LEU A 58 -10.91 1.13 -2.66
CA LEU A 58 -10.17 0.08 -1.98
C LEU A 58 -10.08 -1.18 -2.86
N GLY A 59 -8.87 -1.67 -3.05
CA GLY A 59 -8.58 -2.94 -3.71
C GLY A 59 -8.14 -4.01 -2.72
N PRO A 60 -7.47 -5.07 -3.20
CA PRO A 60 -6.99 -6.14 -2.33
C PRO A 60 -6.02 -5.63 -1.27
N PHE A 61 -6.14 -6.15 -0.05
CA PHE A 61 -5.27 -5.76 1.06
C PHE A 61 -5.21 -6.85 2.13
N GLN A 62 -4.24 -6.70 3.04
CA GLN A 62 -4.10 -7.49 4.25
C GLN A 62 -3.98 -6.53 5.43
N GLY A 63 -4.75 -6.78 6.49
CA GLY A 63 -4.73 -5.95 7.68
C GLY A 63 -6.13 -5.59 8.16
N THR A 64 -6.21 -4.51 8.94
CA THR A 64 -7.48 -4.03 9.48
C THR A 64 -8.33 -3.38 8.40
N VAL A 65 -9.63 -3.24 8.66
CA VAL A 65 -10.56 -2.60 7.73
C VAL A 65 -10.07 -1.20 7.35
N ALA A 66 -10.38 -0.79 6.13
CA ALA A 66 -9.89 0.46 5.56
C ALA A 66 -11.03 1.27 4.94
N CYS A 67 -10.75 2.53 4.62
CA CYS A 67 -11.73 3.38 3.94
C CYS A 67 -12.01 2.83 2.55
N TYR A 68 -13.29 2.78 2.16
CA TYR A 68 -13.66 2.31 0.83
C TYR A 68 -13.26 3.27 -0.29
N HIS A 69 -13.35 4.57 -0.03
CA HIS A 69 -13.12 5.60 -1.04
C HIS A 69 -12.28 6.73 -0.48
N ILE A 70 -11.36 7.24 -1.30
CA ILE A 70 -10.50 8.36 -0.93
C ILE A 70 -10.55 9.38 -2.08
N PRO A 71 -10.97 10.63 -1.79
CA PRO A 71 -11.04 11.67 -2.81
C PRO A 71 -9.66 12.07 -3.34
N PHE A 72 -9.63 12.58 -4.57
CA PHE A 72 -8.42 13.11 -5.18
C PHE A 72 -7.79 14.20 -4.31
N GLY A 73 -6.48 14.11 -4.08
CA GLY A 73 -5.72 15.10 -3.32
C GLY A 73 -5.96 15.08 -1.81
N LYS A 74 -6.72 14.11 -1.29
CA LYS A 74 -7.02 14.01 0.15
C LYS A 74 -6.25 12.86 0.80
N GLY A 75 -5.77 13.09 2.02
CA GLY A 75 -4.97 12.12 2.75
C GLY A 75 -3.65 11.83 2.06
N VAL A 76 -2.91 10.83 2.55
CA VAL A 76 -1.62 10.46 1.97
C VAL A 76 -1.82 9.81 0.60
N CYS A 77 -2.76 8.87 0.49
CA CYS A 77 -3.03 8.20 -0.78
C CYS A 77 -3.51 9.16 -1.86
N GLY A 78 -4.47 10.03 -1.53
CA GLY A 78 -4.99 11.01 -2.48
C GLY A 78 -3.93 12.02 -2.92
N THR A 79 -3.03 12.39 -2.01
CA THR A 79 -1.93 13.30 -2.32
C THR A 79 -0.88 12.63 -3.20
N ALA A 80 -0.56 11.35 -2.95
CA ALA A 80 0.36 10.59 -3.80
C ALA A 80 -0.20 10.48 -5.22
N TRP A 81 -1.49 10.20 -5.35
CA TRP A 81 -2.15 10.16 -6.65
C TRP A 81 -2.06 11.50 -7.36
N GLN A 82 -2.40 12.60 -6.69
CA GLN A 82 -2.38 13.95 -7.26
C GLN A 82 -0.98 14.35 -7.73
N SER A 83 0.04 14.08 -6.91
CA SER A 83 1.41 14.47 -7.23
C SER A 83 2.10 13.51 -8.20
N GLY A 84 1.64 12.26 -8.27
CA GLY A 84 2.31 11.21 -9.04
C GLY A 84 3.63 10.75 -8.45
N ASN A 85 3.89 11.06 -7.19
CA ASN A 85 5.14 10.75 -6.50
C ASN A 85 4.91 9.86 -5.29
N THR A 86 5.90 9.02 -4.97
CA THR A 86 5.94 8.28 -3.72
C THR A 86 5.99 9.25 -2.55
N ILE A 87 5.16 9.02 -1.53
CA ILE A 87 5.13 9.82 -0.32
C ILE A 87 5.44 8.91 0.87
N ILE A 88 6.44 9.33 1.66
CA ILE A 88 6.84 8.65 2.89
C ILE A 88 6.43 9.53 4.06
N VAL A 89 5.60 9.00 4.96
CA VAL A 89 5.11 9.71 6.13
C VAL A 89 5.57 8.99 7.39
N PRO A 90 6.65 9.48 8.05
CA PRO A 90 7.14 8.84 9.28
C PRO A 90 6.15 8.92 10.44
N ASP A 91 5.33 9.97 10.48
CA ASP A 91 4.30 10.17 11.50
C ASP A 91 3.04 10.71 10.85
N VAL A 92 1.99 9.87 10.77
CA VAL A 92 0.74 10.23 10.09
C VAL A 92 0.02 11.39 10.77
N GLU A 93 0.19 11.58 12.07
CA GLU A 93 -0.43 12.69 12.79
C GLU A 93 0.12 14.04 12.38
N SER A 94 1.34 14.07 11.83
CA SER A 94 1.97 15.29 11.32
C SER A 94 1.62 15.60 9.88
N PHE A 95 0.93 14.70 9.18
CA PHE A 95 0.59 14.90 7.78
C PHE A 95 -0.66 15.76 7.64
N PRO A 96 -0.59 16.94 6.98
CA PRO A 96 -1.77 17.80 6.81
C PRO A 96 -2.86 17.09 6.01
N GLY A 97 -4.08 17.04 6.57
CA GLY A 97 -5.22 16.42 5.90
C GLY A 97 -5.21 14.89 5.93
N HIS A 98 -4.44 14.28 6.82
CA HIS A 98 -4.43 12.83 6.96
C HIS A 98 -5.83 12.28 7.22
N ILE A 99 -6.22 11.24 6.47
CA ILE A 99 -7.47 10.53 6.66
C ILE A 99 -7.20 9.31 7.52
N ALA A 100 -7.74 9.31 8.74
CA ALA A 100 -7.54 8.23 9.69
C ALA A 100 -8.53 7.10 9.45
N CYS A 101 -8.23 6.21 8.49
CA CYS A 101 -9.03 5.01 8.25
C CYS A 101 -8.75 3.92 9.30
N SER A 102 -7.64 4.02 10.02
CA SER A 102 -7.32 3.16 11.15
C SER A 102 -6.55 3.97 12.18
N SER A 103 -6.99 3.91 13.43
CA SER A 103 -6.31 4.58 14.54
C SER A 103 -4.98 3.93 14.90
N LEU A 104 -4.69 2.75 14.35
CA LEU A 104 -3.45 2.01 14.61
C LEU A 104 -2.31 2.42 13.67
N SER A 105 -2.61 3.13 12.59
CA SER A 105 -1.58 3.61 11.67
C SER A 105 -0.68 4.65 12.35
N ARG A 106 0.63 4.49 12.22
CA ARG A 106 1.62 5.42 12.79
C ARG A 106 2.44 6.08 11.71
N SER A 107 2.85 5.32 10.71
CA SER A 107 3.58 5.80 9.55
C SER A 107 3.08 5.08 8.32
N GLU A 108 3.31 5.66 7.16
CA GLU A 108 2.92 5.02 5.92
C GLU A 108 3.80 5.44 4.75
N ILE A 109 3.83 4.59 3.74
CA ILE A 109 4.42 4.88 2.45
C ILE A 109 3.36 4.58 1.39
N VAL A 110 3.18 5.49 0.45
CA VAL A 110 2.28 5.32 -0.68
C VAL A 110 3.07 5.48 -1.97
N VAL A 111 2.99 4.47 -2.82
CA VAL A 111 3.71 4.42 -4.09
C VAL A 111 2.71 4.41 -5.23
N PRO A 112 2.69 5.45 -6.09
CA PRO A 112 1.85 5.42 -7.29
C PRO A 112 2.35 4.36 -8.26
N ILE A 113 1.44 3.52 -8.76
CA ILE A 113 1.73 2.54 -9.80
C ILE A 113 1.12 3.08 -11.09
N LYS A 114 1.98 3.30 -12.07
CA LYS A 114 1.57 3.91 -13.36
C LYS A 114 1.46 2.88 -14.48
#